data_304f4d34909fa465b80e6431821a1015
#
_entry.id   304f4d34909fa465b80e6431821a1015
#
_cell.length_a   1.000
_cell.length_b   1.000
_cell.length_c   1.000
_cell.angle_alpha   90.00
_cell.angle_beta   90.00
_cell.angle_gamma   90.00
#
_symmetry.space_group_name_H-M   'P 1'
#
loop_
_entity.id
_entity.type
_entity.pdbx_description
1 polymer ?
#
loop_
_entity_poly.entity_id
_entity_poly.type
_entity_poly.pdbx_seq_one_letter_code
_entity_poly.pdbx_strand_id
1 'polypeptide(L)' 'MNLNPQKINRLIAEFEQAGHKAKILALGYKTYAQLVADDHFFAKVQSDPNDPRLKFYQNIQIQLLPDKHAVEIK' A
#
# COMPACT_ATOMS: atom_id res chain seq x y z
N MET A 1 2.35 10.94 -12.94
CA MET A 1 3.48 10.13 -12.46
C MET A 1 2.97 8.79 -11.97
N ASN A 2 3.51 7.72 -12.49
CA ASN A 2 3.03 6.39 -12.13
C ASN A 2 3.75 5.89 -10.89
N LEU A 3 2.98 5.53 -9.87
CA LEU A 3 3.51 4.85 -8.72
C LEU A 3 3.75 3.38 -9.07
N ASN A 4 4.85 2.82 -8.58
CA ASN A 4 5.16 1.42 -8.77
C ASN A 4 5.55 0.79 -7.44
N PRO A 5 5.65 -0.55 -7.36
CA PRO A 5 5.98 -1.21 -6.10
C PRO A 5 7.31 -0.78 -5.51
N GLN A 6 8.29 -0.44 -6.35
CA GLN A 6 9.59 0.01 -5.88
C GLN A 6 9.49 1.34 -5.13
N LYS A 7 8.67 2.26 -5.63
CA LYS A 7 8.45 3.54 -4.95
C LYS A 7 7.72 3.35 -3.64
N ILE A 8 6.73 2.48 -3.61
CA ILE A 8 6.02 2.16 -2.37
C ILE A 8 6.99 1.58 -1.34
N ASN A 9 7.84 0.63 -1.76
CA ASN A 9 8.82 0.03 -0.87
C ASN A 9 9.79 1.08 -0.32
N ARG A 10 10.20 2.03 -1.16
CA ARG A 10 11.08 3.11 -0.74
C ARG A 10 10.42 4.01 0.31
N LEU A 11 9.15 4.38 0.07
CA LEU A 11 8.42 5.21 1.00
C LEU A 11 8.26 4.53 2.36
N ILE A 12 7.97 3.23 2.35
CA ILE A 12 7.87 2.45 3.58
C ILE A 12 9.21 2.43 4.30
N ALA A 13 10.30 2.17 3.56
CA ALA A 13 11.63 2.13 4.15
C ALA A 13 12.04 3.46 4.75
N GLU A 14 11.77 4.56 4.06
CA GLU A 14 12.07 5.90 4.56
C GLU A 14 11.28 6.21 5.84
N PHE A 15 10.02 5.83 5.88
CA PHE A 15 9.18 6.03 7.05
C PHE A 15 9.73 5.27 8.24
N GLU A 16 10.15 4.03 8.03
CA GLU A 16 10.69 3.20 9.11
C GLU A 16 12.08 3.65 9.55
N GLN A 17 12.90 4.14 8.61
CA GLN A 17 14.22 4.69 8.95
C GLN A 17 14.11 5.96 9.79
N ALA A 18 13.01 6.69 9.68
CA ALA A 18 12.76 7.87 10.49
C ALA A 18 12.32 7.51 11.92
N GLY A 19 12.26 6.23 12.26
CA GLY A 19 11.92 5.78 13.61
C GLY A 19 10.46 5.44 13.80
N HIS A 20 9.69 5.35 12.72
CA HIS A 20 8.25 5.04 12.76
C HIS A 20 7.99 3.64 12.25
N LYS A 21 7.03 2.96 12.85
CA LYS A 21 6.60 1.66 12.37
C LYS A 21 5.41 1.84 11.43
N ALA A 22 5.54 1.38 10.18
CA ALA A 22 4.47 1.46 9.22
C ALA A 22 3.35 0.48 9.58
N LYS A 23 2.14 0.99 9.78
CA LYS A 23 0.97 0.19 10.14
C LYS A 23 -0.11 0.23 9.07
N ILE A 24 -0.25 1.37 8.40
CA ILE A 24 -1.28 1.59 7.40
C ILE A 24 -0.64 2.21 6.16
N LEU A 25 -0.97 1.65 5.00
CA LEU A 25 -0.65 2.20 3.69
C LEU A 25 -1.94 2.74 3.11
N ALA A 26 -2.15 4.06 3.22
CA ALA A 26 -3.36 4.70 2.73
C ALA A 26 -3.16 5.13 1.28
N LEU A 27 -3.98 4.62 0.39
CA LEU A 27 -3.84 4.84 -1.05
C LEU A 27 -5.16 5.35 -1.62
N GLY A 28 -5.06 6.32 -2.53
CA GLY A 28 -6.20 6.71 -3.33
C GLY A 28 -6.65 5.54 -4.21
N TYR A 29 -7.93 5.51 -4.56
CA TYR A 29 -8.49 4.35 -5.24
C TYR A 29 -7.89 4.14 -6.64
N LYS A 30 -7.50 5.21 -7.33
CA LYS A 30 -6.84 5.05 -8.64
C LYS A 30 -5.39 4.58 -8.49
N THR A 31 -4.69 5.07 -7.48
CA THR A 31 -3.34 4.62 -7.18
C THR A 31 -3.34 3.13 -6.85
N TYR A 32 -4.29 2.69 -6.03
CA TYR A 32 -4.43 1.28 -5.69
C TYR A 32 -4.70 0.44 -6.94
N ALA A 33 -5.62 0.90 -7.80
CA ALA A 33 -5.94 0.16 -9.04
C ALA A 33 -4.72 0.00 -9.94
N GLN A 34 -3.88 1.03 -10.04
CA GLN A 34 -2.65 0.96 -10.83
C GLN A 34 -1.64 0.00 -10.21
N LEU A 35 -1.53 0.01 -8.89
CA LEU A 35 -0.57 -0.86 -8.21
C LEU A 35 -0.96 -2.33 -8.32
N VAL A 36 -2.25 -2.66 -8.16
CA VAL A 36 -2.67 -4.07 -8.25
C VAL A 36 -2.63 -4.60 -9.67
N ALA A 37 -2.55 -3.73 -10.67
CA ALA A 37 -2.32 -4.14 -12.04
C ALA A 37 -0.88 -4.62 -12.26
N ASP A 38 0.04 -4.28 -11.36
CA ASP A 38 1.41 -4.75 -11.41
C ASP A 38 1.52 -6.09 -10.67
N ASP A 39 2.00 -7.12 -11.37
CA ASP A 39 2.06 -8.47 -10.83
C ASP A 39 2.94 -8.55 -9.59
N HIS A 40 4.01 -7.77 -9.53
CA HIS A 40 4.91 -7.78 -8.37
C HIS A 40 4.22 -7.24 -7.11
N PHE A 41 3.40 -6.20 -7.27
CA PHE A 41 2.64 -5.67 -6.14
C PHE A 41 1.53 -6.64 -5.75
N PHE A 42 0.78 -7.11 -6.72
CA PHE A 42 -0.37 -7.99 -6.46
C PHE A 42 0.07 -9.28 -5.78
N ALA A 43 1.22 -9.82 -6.17
CA ALA A 43 1.72 -11.06 -5.58
C ALA A 43 2.02 -10.94 -4.09
N LYS A 44 2.26 -9.72 -3.60
CA LYS A 44 2.55 -9.46 -2.19
C LYS A 44 1.34 -8.97 -1.40
N VAL A 45 0.20 -8.77 -2.06
CA VAL A 45 -1.03 -8.37 -1.38
C VAL A 45 -1.71 -9.63 -0.84
N GLN A 46 -2.06 -9.60 0.43
CA GLN A 46 -2.75 -10.70 1.09
C GLN A 46 -4.05 -10.22 1.68
N SER A 47 -5.05 -11.09 1.68
CA SER A 47 -6.33 -10.81 2.32
C SER A 47 -6.37 -11.47 3.68
N ASP A 48 -7.06 -10.82 4.64
CA ASP A 48 -7.31 -11.44 5.93
C ASP A 48 -8.20 -12.66 5.71
N PRO A 49 -7.84 -13.85 6.25
CA PRO A 49 -8.66 -15.04 6.06
C PRO A 49 -10.05 -14.94 6.68
N ASN A 50 -10.23 -14.10 7.69
CA ASN A 50 -11.53 -13.92 8.35
C ASN A 50 -12.34 -12.77 7.75
N ASP A 51 -11.69 -11.84 7.04
CA ASP A 51 -12.37 -10.71 6.43
C ASP A 51 -11.68 -10.35 5.11
N PRO A 52 -12.21 -10.83 3.97
CA PRO A 52 -11.57 -10.57 2.67
C PRO A 52 -11.55 -9.10 2.26
N ARG A 53 -12.27 -8.22 2.97
CA ARG A 53 -12.19 -6.77 2.71
C ARG A 53 -10.90 -6.17 3.23
N LEU A 54 -10.24 -6.81 4.19
CA LEU A 54 -8.98 -6.34 4.74
C LEU A 54 -7.83 -6.87 3.89
N LYS A 55 -7.06 -5.95 3.32
CA LYS A 55 -5.92 -6.27 2.48
C LYS A 55 -4.65 -5.76 3.14
N PHE A 56 -3.56 -6.51 2.96
CA PHE A 56 -2.26 -6.17 3.53
C PHE A 56 -1.19 -6.26 2.46
N TYR A 57 -0.25 -5.32 2.50
CA TYR A 57 0.94 -5.34 1.67
C TYR A 57 2.14 -5.39 2.60
N GLN A 58 2.90 -6.48 2.56
CA GLN A 58 4.05 -6.70 3.46
C GLN A 58 3.67 -6.48 4.93
N ASN A 59 2.53 -7.04 5.34
CA ASN A 59 1.97 -6.93 6.70
C ASN A 59 1.52 -5.51 7.09
N ILE A 60 1.43 -4.61 6.12
CA ILE A 60 0.92 -3.26 6.33
C ILE A 60 -0.49 -3.19 5.77
N GLN A 61 -1.45 -2.78 6.58
CA GLN A 61 -2.84 -2.73 6.15
C GLN A 61 -3.02 -1.67 5.07
N ILE A 62 -3.72 -2.03 4.00
CA ILE A 62 -4.05 -1.09 2.93
C ILE A 62 -5.38 -0.44 3.26
N GLN A 63 -5.40 0.89 3.25
CA GLN A 63 -6.62 1.69 3.42
C GLN A 63 -6.88 2.46 2.13
N LEU A 64 -8.09 2.33 1.57
CA LEU A 64 -8.45 3.09 0.38
C LEU A 64 -9.00 4.45 0.78
N LEU A 65 -8.54 5.48 0.08
CA LEU A 65 -8.97 6.85 0.30
C LEU A 65 -9.83 7.33 -0.87
N PRO A 66 -10.76 8.26 -0.62
CA PRO A 66 -11.57 8.82 -1.69
C PRO A 66 -10.77 9.71 -2.65
N ASP A 67 -9.62 10.23 -2.23
CA ASP A 67 -8.72 10.98 -3.09
C ASP A 67 -8.08 10.02 -4.10
N LYS A 68 -8.19 10.35 -5.39
CA LYS A 68 -7.77 9.45 -6.47
C LYS A 68 -6.30 9.07 -6.42
N HIS A 69 -5.43 10.01 -6.05
CA HIS A 69 -3.97 9.85 -6.18
C HIS A 69 -3.22 9.96 -4.85
N ALA A 70 -3.93 9.90 -3.74
CA ALA A 70 -3.29 10.03 -2.43
C ALA A 70 -2.38 8.85 -2.11
N VAL A 71 -1.27 9.14 -1.44
CA VAL A 71 -0.37 8.12 -0.88
C VAL A 71 0.08 8.61 0.48
N GLU A 72 -0.23 7.85 1.53
CA GLU A 72 0.19 8.16 2.88
C GLU A 72 0.61 6.89 3.59
N ILE A 73 1.64 7.01 4.43
CA ILE A 73 2.06 5.92 5.31
C ILE A 73 1.88 6.40 6.74
N LYS A 74 1.21 5.59 7.54
CA LYS A 74 0.91 5.94 8.94
C LYS A 74 1.39 4.90 9.91
#